data_6dc80c31df2567cf6008c0fc5e555dac
#
_entry.id   6dc80c31df2567cf6008c0fc5e555dac
#
_cell.length_a   1.000
_cell.length_b   1.000
_cell.length_c   1.000
_cell.angle_alpha   90.00
_cell.angle_beta   90.00
_cell.angle_gamma   90.00
#
_symmetry.space_group_name_H-M   'P 1'
#
loop_
_entity.id
_entity.type
_entity.pdbx_description
1 polymer ?
#
loop_
_entity_poly.entity_id
_entity_poly.type
_entity_poly.pdbx_seq_one_letter_code
_entity_poly.pdbx_strand_id
1 'polypeptide(L)'
;KDSMLMAKLFQELKRHNKFPFEVVYLVMDPGYNAANRKIIEENARMLGIPATIFETQIFDAVYNIDKSPCYLCARMRRGHLYRRAMDLGCNKIALGHHYDDVIETNLMGMLYGAQIQTMMPKLHSIHFDGMEVIRPMYLIREADIIHWRDYNDLHFIQCACRFTDTCTTCRPDGTSVSKRMEVKKMIAEMKKTNPYVEGNIFRSMENVNLDTVISYKQHGVRHSFLEGYNFTSFS
;
A
#
# COMPACT_ATOMS: atom_id res chain seq x y z
N LYS A 1 3.88 6.54 9.91
CA LYS A 1 3.04 5.98 10.99
C LYS A 1 2.82 4.48 10.81
N ASP A 2 2.28 4.06 9.69
CA ASP A 2 1.81 2.70 9.42
C ASP A 2 2.90 1.63 9.60
N SER A 3 4.08 1.83 9.00
CA SER A 3 5.21 0.89 9.13
C SER A 3 5.75 0.79 10.55
N MET A 4 5.70 1.86 11.35
CA MET A 4 6.17 1.83 12.74
C MET A 4 5.18 1.07 13.64
N LEU A 5 3.86 1.29 13.47
CA LEU A 5 2.87 0.48 14.16
C LEU A 5 3.03 -1.00 13.79
N MET A 6 3.16 -1.31 12.49
CA MET A 6 3.37 -2.68 12.03
C MET A 6 4.61 -3.32 12.68
N ALA A 7 5.70 -2.58 12.81
CA ALA A 7 6.91 -3.06 13.49
C ALA A 7 6.64 -3.40 14.97
N LYS A 8 5.88 -2.56 15.67
CA LYS A 8 5.46 -2.83 17.04
C LYS A 8 4.59 -4.07 17.15
N LEU A 9 3.64 -4.23 16.23
CA LEU A 9 2.78 -5.43 16.19
C LEU A 9 3.60 -6.70 15.94
N PHE A 10 4.64 -6.68 15.12
CA PHE A 10 5.54 -7.80 14.95
C PHE A 10 6.38 -8.10 16.20
N GLN A 11 6.82 -7.08 16.94
CA GLN A 11 7.48 -7.28 18.23
C GLN A 11 6.56 -7.98 19.23
N GLU A 12 5.29 -7.55 19.32
CA GLU A 12 4.29 -8.19 20.18
C GLU A 12 3.98 -9.62 19.74
N LEU A 13 3.81 -9.86 18.43
CA LEU A 13 3.60 -11.23 17.91
C LEU A 13 4.78 -12.15 18.26
N LYS A 14 6.02 -11.66 18.15
CA LYS A 14 7.23 -12.42 18.51
C LYS A 14 7.26 -12.72 20.01
N ARG A 15 6.85 -11.77 20.85
CA ARG A 15 6.75 -11.96 22.31
C ARG A 15 5.75 -13.06 22.69
N HIS A 16 4.64 -13.15 21.97
CA HIS A 16 3.62 -14.18 22.20
C HIS A 16 4.01 -15.57 21.68
N ASN A 17 5.05 -15.69 20.86
CA ASN A 17 5.66 -16.93 20.38
C ASN A 17 4.68 -18.01 19.90
N LYS A 18 3.60 -17.62 19.22
CA LYS A 18 2.57 -18.56 18.72
C LYS A 18 3.06 -19.40 17.54
N PHE A 19 4.00 -18.88 16.76
CA PHE A 19 4.64 -19.56 15.63
C PHE A 19 6.04 -18.97 15.40
N PRO A 20 7.00 -19.76 14.92
CA PRO A 20 8.36 -19.29 14.70
C PRO A 20 8.44 -18.39 13.46
N PHE A 21 9.06 -17.23 13.60
CA PHE A 21 9.41 -16.33 12.48
C PHE A 21 10.54 -15.38 12.89
N GLU A 22 11.30 -14.94 11.91
CA GLU A 22 12.30 -13.89 12.08
C GLU A 22 11.83 -12.60 11.38
N VAL A 23 12.22 -11.45 11.93
CA VAL A 23 11.87 -10.14 11.40
C VAL A 23 13.09 -9.27 11.26
N VAL A 24 13.25 -8.67 10.10
CA VAL A 24 14.21 -7.59 9.85
C VAL A 24 13.42 -6.32 9.56
N TYR A 25 13.74 -5.24 10.26
CA TYR A 25 13.10 -3.94 10.06
C TYR A 25 13.93 -3.09 9.11
N LEU A 26 13.50 -2.99 7.87
CA LEU A 26 14.21 -2.27 6.83
C LEU A 26 13.62 -0.88 6.59
N VAL A 27 14.47 0.12 6.61
CA VAL A 27 14.15 1.46 6.16
C VAL A 27 15.03 1.79 4.95
N MET A 28 14.40 2.05 3.83
CA MET A 28 15.09 2.53 2.65
C MET A 28 15.13 4.05 2.66
N ASP A 29 16.32 4.60 2.60
CA ASP A 29 16.55 6.03 2.40
C ASP A 29 16.74 6.32 0.89
N PRO A 30 15.77 6.93 0.22
CA PRO A 30 15.88 7.25 -1.21
C PRO A 30 16.64 8.56 -1.48
N GLY A 31 17.26 9.16 -0.46
CA GLY A 31 17.92 10.46 -0.48
C GLY A 31 17.18 11.50 0.38
N TYR A 32 16.74 11.13 1.58
CA TYR A 32 16.11 12.05 2.51
C TYR A 32 17.04 13.20 2.90
N ASN A 33 16.45 14.36 3.23
CA ASN A 33 17.20 15.38 3.93
C ASN A 33 17.50 14.95 5.38
N ALA A 34 18.50 15.57 6.00
CA ALA A 34 18.97 15.20 7.34
C ALA A 34 17.86 15.31 8.40
N ALA A 35 16.95 16.27 8.29
CA ALA A 35 15.85 16.46 9.24
C ALA A 35 14.85 15.29 9.16
N ASN A 36 14.44 14.90 7.96
CA ASN A 36 13.53 13.77 7.76
C ASN A 36 14.17 12.46 8.23
N ARG A 37 15.45 12.24 7.93
CA ARG A 37 16.18 11.07 8.39
C ARG A 37 16.21 10.99 9.91
N LYS A 38 16.53 12.10 10.58
CA LYS A 38 16.56 12.20 12.04
C LYS A 38 15.22 11.83 12.68
N ILE A 39 14.10 12.32 12.14
CA ILE A 39 12.76 11.96 12.63
C ILE A 39 12.51 10.45 12.55
N ILE A 40 12.93 9.80 11.45
CA ILE A 40 12.78 8.35 11.29
C ILE A 40 13.59 7.59 12.33
N GLU A 41 14.85 7.98 12.53
CA GLU A 41 15.76 7.37 13.50
C GLU A 41 15.29 7.57 14.94
N GLU A 42 14.83 8.77 15.28
CA GLU A 42 14.27 9.09 16.61
C GLU A 42 13.02 8.28 16.91
N ASN A 43 12.07 8.20 15.98
CA ASN A 43 10.88 7.37 16.14
C ASN A 43 11.24 5.88 16.31
N ALA A 44 12.16 5.35 15.53
CA ALA A 44 12.62 3.97 15.66
C ALA A 44 13.25 3.72 17.04
N ARG A 45 14.08 4.65 17.52
CA ARG A 45 14.72 4.59 18.84
C ARG A 45 13.68 4.67 19.97
N MET A 46 12.74 5.63 19.92
CA MET A 46 11.69 5.78 20.92
C MET A 46 10.81 4.54 21.03
N LEU A 47 10.51 3.91 19.90
CA LEU A 47 9.70 2.70 19.85
C LEU A 47 10.49 1.41 20.11
N GLY A 48 11.82 1.48 20.28
CA GLY A 48 12.68 0.30 20.46
C GLY A 48 12.68 -0.62 19.23
N ILE A 49 12.59 -0.05 18.02
CA ILE A 49 12.62 -0.80 16.76
C ILE A 49 14.05 -0.84 16.23
N PRO A 50 14.71 -2.01 16.12
CA PRO A 50 16.06 -2.13 15.59
C PRO A 50 16.04 -2.00 14.06
N ALA A 51 15.83 -0.76 13.57
CA ALA A 51 15.70 -0.48 12.15
C ALA A 51 17.07 -0.46 11.47
N THR A 52 17.20 -1.23 10.39
CA THR A 52 18.36 -1.18 9.49
C THR A 52 18.07 -0.23 8.35
N ILE A 53 18.80 0.88 8.28
CA ILE A 53 18.64 1.88 7.22
C ILE A 53 19.67 1.59 6.13
N PHE A 54 19.22 1.54 4.88
CA PHE A 54 20.09 1.47 3.70
C PHE A 54 19.77 2.59 2.72
N GLU A 55 20.81 3.13 2.11
CA GLU A 55 20.73 4.30 1.25
C GLU A 55 20.60 3.91 -0.22
N THR A 56 19.91 4.74 -0.98
CA THR A 56 19.79 4.66 -2.43
C THR A 56 19.77 6.06 -3.03
N GLN A 57 20.13 6.19 -4.29
CA GLN A 57 20.10 7.47 -5.01
C GLN A 57 18.83 7.63 -5.87
N ILE A 58 17.69 7.12 -5.40
CA ILE A 58 16.44 7.12 -6.18
C ILE A 58 15.97 8.54 -6.48
N PHE A 59 16.06 9.46 -5.51
CA PHE A 59 15.61 10.83 -5.72
C PHE A 59 16.45 11.54 -6.80
N ASP A 60 17.75 11.29 -6.84
CA ASP A 60 18.62 11.86 -7.87
C ASP A 60 18.31 11.25 -9.25
N ALA A 61 18.05 9.93 -9.30
CA ALA A 61 17.71 9.23 -10.53
C ALA A 61 16.38 9.67 -11.16
N VAL A 62 15.42 10.12 -10.36
CA VAL A 62 14.08 10.54 -10.86
C VAL A 62 13.94 12.05 -10.96
N TYR A 63 14.96 12.83 -10.54
CA TYR A 63 14.89 14.29 -10.47
C TYR A 63 14.62 14.96 -11.82
N ASN A 64 15.21 14.44 -12.89
CA ASN A 64 15.14 15.01 -14.24
C ASN A 64 14.10 14.33 -15.14
N ILE A 65 13.12 13.60 -14.56
CA ILE A 65 12.13 12.87 -15.34
C ILE A 65 10.78 13.58 -15.30
N ASP A 66 10.38 14.14 -16.43
CA ASP A 66 9.13 14.91 -16.55
C ASP A 66 7.86 14.04 -16.52
N LYS A 67 7.94 12.80 -17.02
CA LYS A 67 6.80 11.89 -17.08
C LYS A 67 6.72 10.97 -15.86
N SER A 68 5.74 11.23 -14.97
CA SER A 68 5.37 10.36 -13.85
C SER A 68 6.53 10.00 -12.91
N PRO A 69 7.30 10.97 -12.38
CA PRO A 69 8.44 10.68 -11.49
C PRO A 69 8.02 9.87 -10.25
N CYS A 70 6.83 10.11 -9.71
CA CYS A 70 6.31 9.36 -8.57
C CYS A 70 6.09 7.87 -8.87
N TYR A 71 5.62 7.53 -10.07
CA TYR A 71 5.46 6.12 -10.47
C TYR A 71 6.80 5.42 -10.57
N LEU A 72 7.78 6.05 -11.21
CA LEU A 72 9.13 5.50 -11.34
C LEU A 72 9.81 5.35 -9.98
N CYS A 73 9.72 6.38 -9.14
CA CYS A 73 10.22 6.34 -7.77
C CYS A 73 9.63 5.16 -6.99
N ALA A 74 8.30 4.98 -7.02
CA ALA A 74 7.63 3.88 -6.34
C ALA A 74 8.08 2.50 -6.88
N ARG A 75 8.27 2.38 -8.20
CA ARG A 75 8.76 1.15 -8.84
C ARG A 75 10.20 0.82 -8.43
N MET A 76 11.10 1.81 -8.45
CA MET A 76 12.50 1.64 -8.03
C MET A 76 12.58 1.28 -6.54
N ARG A 77 11.84 1.99 -5.68
CA ARG A 77 11.77 1.70 -4.24
C ARG A 77 11.38 0.25 -3.98
N ARG A 78 10.37 -0.24 -4.69
CA ARG A 78 9.94 -1.64 -4.57
C ARG A 78 11.08 -2.59 -4.96
N GLY A 79 11.74 -2.39 -6.09
CA GLY A 79 12.84 -3.22 -6.56
C GLY A 79 13.99 -3.31 -5.54
N HIS A 80 14.41 -2.17 -5.00
CA HIS A 80 15.48 -2.13 -3.99
C HIS A 80 15.10 -2.82 -2.68
N LEU A 81 13.86 -2.62 -2.19
CA LEU A 81 13.39 -3.29 -0.98
C LEU A 81 13.34 -4.81 -1.14
N TYR A 82 12.85 -5.31 -2.28
CA TYR A 82 12.81 -6.74 -2.54
C TYR A 82 14.21 -7.35 -2.60
N ARG A 83 15.11 -6.72 -3.36
CA ARG A 83 16.50 -7.20 -3.48
C ARG A 83 17.16 -7.25 -2.11
N ARG A 84 17.07 -6.17 -1.34
CA ARG A 84 17.66 -6.12 0.00
C ARG A 84 17.09 -7.14 0.95
N ALA A 85 15.77 -7.40 0.89
CA ALA A 85 15.13 -8.44 1.69
C ALA A 85 15.64 -9.84 1.31
N MET A 86 15.79 -10.13 0.02
CA MET A 86 16.37 -11.40 -0.47
C MET A 86 17.82 -11.58 -0.02
N ASP A 87 18.66 -10.54 -0.11
CA ASP A 87 20.06 -10.56 0.34
C ASP A 87 20.17 -10.90 1.84
N LEU A 88 19.14 -10.55 2.62
CA LEU A 88 19.03 -10.85 4.04
C LEU A 88 18.35 -12.20 4.35
N GLY A 89 18.08 -13.01 3.33
CA GLY A 89 17.45 -14.32 3.47
C GLY A 89 15.96 -14.28 3.78
N CYS A 90 15.31 -13.12 3.62
CA CYS A 90 13.85 -13.02 3.84
C CYS A 90 13.09 -13.67 2.69
N ASN A 91 11.99 -14.34 3.03
CA ASN A 91 11.04 -14.91 2.07
C ASN A 91 9.72 -14.11 1.96
N LYS A 92 9.56 -13.06 2.78
CA LYS A 92 8.37 -12.21 2.79
C LYS A 92 8.73 -10.74 2.95
N ILE A 93 7.91 -9.88 2.35
CA ILE A 93 7.90 -8.44 2.63
C ILE A 93 6.55 -8.09 3.24
N ALA A 94 6.57 -7.56 4.46
CA ALA A 94 5.39 -7.00 5.12
C ALA A 94 5.25 -5.51 4.76
N LEU A 95 4.07 -5.11 4.29
CA LEU A 95 3.74 -3.73 3.96
C LEU A 95 2.66 -3.21 4.89
N GLY A 96 2.83 -1.97 5.37
CA GLY A 96 1.92 -1.32 6.31
C GLY A 96 0.61 -0.80 5.69
N HIS A 97 0.10 -1.44 4.64
CA HIS A 97 -1.21 -1.11 4.09
C HIS A 97 -2.32 -1.55 5.04
N HIS A 98 -3.34 -0.73 5.15
CA HIS A 98 -4.44 -0.91 6.08
C HIS A 98 -5.79 -0.92 5.36
N TYR A 99 -6.88 -1.11 6.10
CA TYR A 99 -8.24 -1.25 5.56
C TYR A 99 -8.65 -0.11 4.63
N ASP A 100 -8.34 1.13 5.02
CA ASP A 100 -8.72 2.31 4.24
C ASP A 100 -7.95 2.36 2.90
N ASP A 101 -6.68 1.92 2.86
CA ASP A 101 -5.93 1.76 1.61
C ASP A 101 -6.59 0.77 0.65
N VAL A 102 -7.19 -0.31 1.18
CA VAL A 102 -7.87 -1.34 0.39
C VAL A 102 -9.11 -0.77 -0.27
N ILE A 103 -10.01 -0.14 0.50
CA ILE A 103 -11.26 0.43 -0.05
C ILE A 103 -10.99 1.58 -1.02
N GLU A 104 -9.99 2.42 -0.75
CA GLU A 104 -9.55 3.45 -1.68
C GLU A 104 -9.01 2.85 -2.99
N THR A 105 -8.22 1.77 -2.90
CA THR A 105 -7.68 1.08 -4.09
C THR A 105 -8.78 0.45 -4.93
N ASN A 106 -9.81 -0.13 -4.31
CA ASN A 106 -10.97 -0.70 -5.00
C ASN A 106 -11.66 0.37 -5.85
N LEU A 107 -12.01 1.50 -5.25
CA LEU A 107 -12.67 2.60 -5.98
C LEU A 107 -11.75 3.25 -7.01
N MET A 108 -10.47 3.41 -6.72
CA MET A 108 -9.50 3.92 -7.71
C MET A 108 -9.42 3.00 -8.93
N GLY A 109 -9.43 1.68 -8.74
CA GLY A 109 -9.46 0.70 -9.83
C GLY A 109 -10.69 0.88 -10.72
N MET A 110 -11.86 1.04 -10.13
CA MET A 110 -13.13 1.23 -10.84
C MET A 110 -13.21 2.58 -11.55
N LEU A 111 -12.93 3.68 -10.84
CA LEU A 111 -13.19 5.04 -11.32
C LEU A 111 -12.13 5.54 -12.30
N TYR A 112 -10.87 5.12 -12.14
CA TYR A 112 -9.75 5.63 -12.95
C TYR A 112 -9.02 4.55 -13.74
N GLY A 113 -9.20 3.28 -13.39
CA GLY A 113 -8.50 2.16 -14.03
C GLY A 113 -9.39 1.27 -14.90
N ALA A 114 -10.72 1.49 -14.91
CA ALA A 114 -11.70 0.62 -15.57
C ALA A 114 -11.50 -0.88 -15.18
N GLN A 115 -11.17 -1.15 -13.93
CA GLN A 115 -10.85 -2.48 -13.42
C GLN A 115 -11.51 -2.72 -12.07
N ILE A 116 -12.07 -3.92 -11.89
CA ILE A 116 -12.51 -4.42 -10.59
C ILE A 116 -11.37 -5.29 -10.06
N GLN A 117 -10.56 -4.73 -9.18
CA GLN A 117 -9.45 -5.42 -8.52
C GLN A 117 -9.17 -4.82 -7.16
N THR A 118 -8.68 -5.63 -6.25
CA THR A 118 -8.33 -5.22 -4.89
C THR A 118 -6.83 -5.35 -4.62
N MET A 119 -6.41 -4.76 -3.51
CA MET A 119 -5.10 -5.01 -2.92
C MET A 119 -5.18 -6.31 -2.11
N MET A 120 -4.55 -7.38 -2.58
CA MET A 120 -4.60 -8.68 -1.89
C MET A 120 -3.87 -8.64 -0.53
N PRO A 121 -4.40 -9.28 0.53
CA PRO A 121 -3.73 -9.36 1.83
C PRO A 121 -2.41 -10.13 1.77
N LYS A 122 -2.31 -11.10 0.85
CA LYS A 122 -1.13 -11.91 0.61
C LYS A 122 -1.04 -12.26 -0.88
N LEU A 123 0.17 -12.19 -1.46
CA LEU A 123 0.41 -12.62 -2.83
C LEU A 123 1.88 -12.99 -3.06
N HIS A 124 2.13 -13.92 -3.97
CA HIS A 124 3.46 -14.21 -4.46
C HIS A 124 3.96 -13.09 -5.38
N SER A 125 5.25 -12.79 -5.30
CA SER A 125 5.87 -11.83 -6.21
C SER A 125 6.04 -12.45 -7.60
N ILE A 126 5.62 -11.73 -8.63
CA ILE A 126 5.80 -12.17 -10.03
C ILE A 126 7.24 -11.94 -10.50
N HIS A 127 7.96 -10.99 -9.89
CA HIS A 127 9.29 -10.56 -10.35
C HIS A 127 10.45 -11.02 -9.46
N PHE A 128 10.13 -11.54 -8.28
CA PHE A 128 11.11 -11.99 -7.29
C PHE A 128 10.70 -13.38 -6.81
N ASP A 129 11.30 -14.38 -7.41
CA ASP A 129 10.97 -15.77 -7.13
C ASP A 129 11.19 -16.12 -5.65
N GLY A 130 10.31 -16.93 -5.09
CA GLY A 130 10.31 -17.29 -3.68
C GLY A 130 9.87 -16.19 -2.70
N MET A 131 9.57 -14.98 -3.18
CA MET A 131 9.14 -13.87 -2.32
C MET A 131 7.62 -13.71 -2.29
N GLU A 132 7.10 -13.45 -1.10
CA GLU A 132 5.69 -13.08 -0.88
C GLU A 132 5.56 -11.66 -0.33
N VAL A 133 4.48 -10.97 -0.73
CA VAL A 133 4.01 -9.76 -0.06
C VAL A 133 2.91 -10.13 0.92
N ILE A 134 2.99 -9.60 2.13
CA ILE A 134 1.92 -9.70 3.13
C ILE A 134 1.52 -8.32 3.63
N ARG A 135 0.27 -8.18 4.07
CA ARG A 135 -0.29 -6.94 4.64
C ARG A 135 -0.95 -7.24 5.98
N PRO A 136 -0.15 -7.32 7.05
CA PRO A 136 -0.68 -7.74 8.36
C PRO A 136 -1.76 -6.82 8.92
N MET A 137 -1.75 -5.54 8.53
CA MET A 137 -2.71 -4.53 9.01
C MET A 137 -3.94 -4.39 8.09
N TYR A 138 -4.22 -5.38 7.22
CA TYR A 138 -5.26 -5.34 6.20
C TYR A 138 -6.66 -4.99 6.74
N LEU A 139 -6.97 -5.38 7.97
CA LEU A 139 -8.25 -5.14 8.63
C LEU A 139 -8.21 -4.00 9.67
N ILE A 140 -7.06 -3.36 9.86
CA ILE A 140 -6.91 -2.24 10.81
C ILE A 140 -7.34 -0.95 10.13
N ARG A 141 -8.11 -0.12 10.84
CA ARG A 141 -8.56 1.18 10.34
C ARG A 141 -7.48 2.24 10.48
N GLU A 142 -7.41 3.17 9.52
CA GLU A 142 -6.50 4.32 9.62
C GLU A 142 -6.74 5.15 10.88
N ALA A 143 -7.99 5.27 11.29
CA ALA A 143 -8.36 5.99 12.52
C ALA A 143 -7.70 5.39 13.78
N ASP A 144 -7.60 4.06 13.86
CA ASP A 144 -6.94 3.37 14.97
C ASP A 144 -5.42 3.60 14.96
N ILE A 145 -4.82 3.65 13.76
CA ILE A 145 -3.40 3.98 13.58
C ILE A 145 -3.09 5.42 14.00
N ILE A 146 -3.99 6.33 13.66
CA ILE A 146 -3.89 7.74 14.05
C ILE A 146 -4.03 7.86 15.56
N HIS A 147 -5.02 7.19 16.16
CA HIS A 147 -5.21 7.18 17.61
C HIS A 147 -3.98 6.63 18.35
N TRP A 148 -3.40 5.52 17.86
CA TRP A 148 -2.15 4.98 18.41
C TRP A 148 -0.99 5.98 18.32
N ARG A 149 -0.83 6.69 17.21
CA ARG A 149 0.15 7.75 17.02
C ARG A 149 0.00 8.85 18.07
N ASP A 150 -1.23 9.35 18.23
CA ASP A 150 -1.53 10.47 19.08
C ASP A 150 -1.40 10.09 20.58
N TYR A 151 -1.83 8.88 20.94
CA TYR A 151 -1.66 8.34 22.29
C TYR A 151 -0.19 8.22 22.72
N ASN A 152 0.72 7.96 21.77
CA ASN A 152 2.15 7.82 22.03
C ASN A 152 2.94 9.12 21.75
N ASP A 153 2.27 10.23 21.47
CA ASP A 153 2.87 11.53 21.10
C ASP A 153 3.94 11.40 20.00
N LEU A 154 3.65 10.60 18.97
CA LEU A 154 4.57 10.34 17.89
C LEU A 154 4.39 11.32 16.73
N HIS A 155 5.48 11.87 16.24
CA HIS A 155 5.50 12.79 15.12
C HIS A 155 6.12 12.11 13.90
N PHE A 156 5.37 12.08 12.80
CA PHE A 156 5.81 11.47 11.54
C PHE A 156 5.87 12.49 10.41
N ILE A 157 6.84 12.31 9.54
CA ILE A 157 6.92 13.09 8.30
C ILE A 157 5.69 12.82 7.42
N GLN A 158 5.05 13.88 6.95
CA GLN A 158 3.89 13.75 6.05
C GLN A 158 4.32 13.45 4.62
N CYS A 159 5.34 14.15 4.13
CA CYS A 159 5.95 13.91 2.84
C CYS A 159 7.47 13.99 2.96
N ALA A 160 8.14 12.91 2.60
CA ALA A 160 9.61 12.82 2.62
C ALA A 160 10.24 13.10 1.26
N CYS A 161 9.46 13.46 0.26
CA CYS A 161 9.91 13.69 -1.10
C CYS A 161 10.67 15.01 -1.20
N ARG A 162 11.83 15.03 -1.86
CA ARG A 162 12.56 16.27 -2.23
C ARG A 162 11.75 17.17 -3.17
N PHE A 163 10.74 16.62 -3.81
CA PHE A 163 9.88 17.33 -4.76
C PHE A 163 8.69 18.03 -4.09
N THR A 164 8.68 18.18 -2.75
CA THR A 164 7.55 18.81 -2.03
C THR A 164 7.23 20.20 -2.57
N ASP A 165 8.24 20.97 -2.98
CA ASP A 165 8.07 22.32 -3.51
C ASP A 165 7.63 22.38 -4.97
N THR A 166 7.85 21.29 -5.73
CA THR A 166 7.49 21.15 -7.15
C THR A 166 6.53 19.99 -7.41
N CYS A 167 6.16 19.25 -6.38
CA CYS A 167 5.30 18.08 -6.48
C CYS A 167 3.90 18.46 -6.93
N THR A 168 3.50 18.01 -8.12
CA THR A 168 2.14 18.19 -8.65
C THR A 168 1.07 17.50 -7.80
N THR A 169 1.46 16.60 -6.88
CA THR A 169 0.58 15.91 -5.95
C THR A 169 0.45 16.58 -4.58
N CYS A 170 1.40 17.45 -4.21
CA CYS A 170 1.39 18.20 -2.95
C CYS A 170 1.46 19.68 -3.27
N ARG A 171 0.36 20.40 -3.09
CA ARG A 171 0.36 21.87 -3.23
C ARG A 171 0.90 22.55 -1.97
N PRO A 172 1.46 23.78 -2.08
CA PRO A 172 1.94 24.55 -0.92
C PRO A 172 0.85 24.81 0.14
N ASP A 173 -0.43 24.82 -0.27
CA ASP A 173 -1.60 24.98 0.61
C ASP A 173 -2.00 23.69 1.34
N GLY A 174 -1.21 22.61 1.23
CA GLY A 174 -1.48 21.31 1.83
C GLY A 174 -2.57 20.49 1.09
N THR A 175 -3.12 21.01 -0.01
CA THR A 175 -4.07 20.26 -0.82
C THR A 175 -3.35 19.29 -1.75
N SER A 176 -3.66 18.01 -1.64
CA SER A 176 -3.16 16.98 -2.57
C SER A 176 -4.11 16.85 -3.76
N VAL A 177 -3.54 16.88 -4.97
CA VAL A 177 -4.27 16.61 -6.22
C VAL A 177 -4.28 15.10 -6.51
N SER A 178 -3.88 14.26 -5.55
CA SER A 178 -3.81 12.81 -5.78
C SER A 178 -5.22 12.23 -5.92
N LYS A 179 -5.38 11.32 -6.89
CA LYS A 179 -6.64 10.58 -7.10
C LYS A 179 -7.08 9.80 -5.86
N ARG A 180 -6.12 9.36 -5.04
CA ARG A 180 -6.39 8.73 -3.76
C ARG A 180 -7.08 9.68 -2.77
N MET A 181 -6.62 10.93 -2.68
CA MET A 181 -7.25 11.94 -1.81
C MET A 181 -8.67 12.30 -2.25
N GLU A 182 -8.90 12.35 -3.57
CA GLU A 182 -10.23 12.56 -4.15
C GLU A 182 -11.17 11.42 -3.75
N VAL A 183 -10.74 10.17 -3.92
CA VAL A 183 -11.53 8.99 -3.50
C VAL A 183 -11.77 8.97 -1.99
N LYS A 184 -10.77 9.30 -1.18
CA LYS A 184 -10.91 9.40 0.27
C LYS A 184 -11.99 10.41 0.69
N LYS A 185 -12.01 11.59 0.06
CA LYS A 185 -13.06 12.60 0.28
C LYS A 185 -14.43 12.09 -0.15
N MET A 186 -14.51 11.42 -1.30
CA MET A 186 -15.75 10.83 -1.80
C MET A 186 -16.31 9.79 -0.82
N ILE A 187 -15.50 8.88 -0.32
CA ILE A 187 -15.92 7.89 0.70
C ILE A 187 -16.42 8.58 1.95
N ALA A 188 -15.70 9.59 2.45
CA ALA A 188 -16.07 10.33 3.63
C ALA A 188 -17.42 11.06 3.45
N GLU A 189 -17.70 11.59 2.26
CA GLU A 189 -18.98 12.24 1.95
C GLU A 189 -20.13 11.21 1.89
N MET A 190 -19.94 10.09 1.19
CA MET A 190 -20.92 9.00 1.15
C MET A 190 -21.22 8.43 2.54
N LYS A 191 -20.25 8.40 3.42
CA LYS A 191 -20.41 7.88 4.79
C LYS A 191 -21.39 8.70 5.62
N LYS A 192 -21.60 9.97 5.33
CA LYS A 192 -22.57 10.83 6.05
C LYS A 192 -24.00 10.36 5.87
N THR A 193 -24.32 9.78 4.71
CA THR A 193 -25.67 9.28 4.38
C THR A 193 -25.77 7.77 4.51
N ASN A 194 -24.66 7.04 4.33
CA ASN A 194 -24.63 5.59 4.41
C ASN A 194 -23.46 5.13 5.31
N PRO A 195 -23.69 4.85 6.59
CA PRO A 195 -22.64 4.43 7.53
C PRO A 195 -21.99 3.09 7.17
N TYR A 196 -22.61 2.28 6.31
CA TYR A 196 -22.11 0.98 5.87
C TYR A 196 -21.24 1.04 4.60
N VAL A 197 -21.09 2.21 3.98
CA VAL A 197 -20.44 2.35 2.65
C VAL A 197 -19.05 1.76 2.61
N GLU A 198 -18.23 2.00 3.63
CA GLU A 198 -16.86 1.48 3.69
C GLU A 198 -16.83 -0.05 3.73
N GLY A 199 -17.69 -0.65 4.58
CA GLY A 199 -17.84 -2.10 4.66
C GLY A 199 -18.39 -2.71 3.38
N ASN A 200 -19.29 -2.02 2.69
CA ASN A 200 -19.85 -2.48 1.43
C ASN A 200 -18.80 -2.46 0.31
N ILE A 201 -17.99 -1.40 0.22
CA ILE A 201 -16.87 -1.33 -0.74
C ILE A 201 -15.86 -2.46 -0.48
N PHE A 202 -15.53 -2.74 0.77
CA PHE A 202 -14.61 -3.81 1.14
C PHE A 202 -15.17 -5.18 0.74
N ARG A 203 -16.36 -5.50 1.21
CA ARG A 203 -17.01 -6.80 0.99
C ARG A 203 -17.41 -7.05 -0.46
N SER A 204 -17.58 -6.02 -1.28
CA SER A 204 -17.86 -6.21 -2.71
C SER A 204 -16.79 -7.01 -3.44
N MET A 205 -15.54 -6.98 -2.94
CA MET A 205 -14.43 -7.76 -3.49
C MET A 205 -14.40 -9.23 -3.01
N GLU A 206 -15.16 -9.54 -1.96
CA GLU A 206 -15.33 -10.90 -1.44
C GLU A 206 -16.58 -11.58 -2.04
N ASN A 207 -17.49 -10.79 -2.63
CA ASN A 207 -18.78 -11.24 -3.15
C ASN A 207 -18.90 -10.95 -4.66
N VAL A 208 -17.90 -11.33 -5.43
CA VAL A 208 -17.92 -11.20 -6.89
C VAL A 208 -18.72 -12.38 -7.48
N ASN A 209 -19.87 -12.09 -8.10
CA ASN A 209 -20.64 -13.09 -8.83
C ASN A 209 -20.23 -13.11 -10.30
N LEU A 210 -19.49 -14.15 -10.69
CA LEU A 210 -18.97 -14.30 -12.05
C LEU A 210 -20.07 -14.52 -13.10
N ASP A 211 -21.23 -15.06 -12.71
CA ASP A 211 -22.36 -15.30 -13.62
C ASP A 211 -23.02 -14.00 -14.10
N THR A 212 -22.76 -12.89 -13.43
CA THR A 212 -23.36 -11.59 -13.70
C THR A 212 -22.35 -10.54 -14.18
N VAL A 213 -21.14 -10.95 -14.57
CA VAL A 213 -20.14 -10.06 -15.17
C VAL A 213 -20.00 -10.31 -16.67
N ILE A 214 -19.84 -9.22 -17.44
CA ILE A 214 -19.71 -9.30 -18.91
C ILE A 214 -18.43 -10.07 -19.32
N SER A 215 -17.34 -9.86 -18.59
CA SER A 215 -16.08 -10.56 -18.78
C SER A 215 -15.18 -10.44 -17.57
N TYR A 216 -14.31 -11.41 -17.35
CA TYR A 216 -13.28 -11.39 -16.33
C TYR A 216 -11.96 -11.95 -16.86
N LYS A 217 -10.86 -11.69 -16.14
CA LYS A 217 -9.55 -12.27 -16.44
C LYS A 217 -9.12 -13.18 -15.31
N GLN A 218 -8.71 -14.40 -15.67
CA GLN A 218 -8.13 -15.37 -14.75
C GLN A 218 -6.86 -15.96 -15.35
N HIS A 219 -5.77 -15.96 -14.62
CA HIS A 219 -4.44 -16.42 -15.08
C HIS A 219 -3.99 -15.82 -16.42
N GLY A 220 -4.34 -14.55 -16.69
CA GLY A 220 -4.02 -13.84 -17.93
C GLY A 220 -4.99 -14.13 -19.09
N VAL A 221 -5.88 -15.12 -18.96
CA VAL A 221 -6.91 -15.46 -19.95
C VAL A 221 -8.15 -14.61 -19.70
N ARG A 222 -8.75 -14.08 -20.77
CA ARG A 222 -10.03 -13.37 -20.71
C ARG A 222 -11.17 -14.35 -20.98
N HIS A 223 -12.12 -14.36 -20.05
CA HIS A 223 -13.39 -15.10 -20.17
C HIS A 223 -14.52 -14.12 -20.47
N SER A 224 -15.45 -14.51 -21.31
CA SER A 224 -16.62 -13.72 -21.71
C SER A 224 -17.90 -14.44 -21.32
N PHE A 225 -18.96 -13.70 -21.03
CA PHE A 225 -20.29 -14.27 -20.78
C PHE A 225 -20.83 -15.07 -22.00
N LEU A 226 -20.26 -14.86 -23.20
CA LEU A 226 -20.61 -15.64 -24.41
C LEU A 226 -20.02 -17.06 -24.40
N GLU A 227 -19.07 -17.37 -23.51
CA GLU A 227 -18.56 -18.73 -23.36
C GLU A 227 -19.69 -19.61 -22.81
N GLY A 228 -20.04 -20.66 -23.56
CA GLY A 228 -21.14 -21.54 -23.20
C GLY A 228 -22.52 -21.15 -23.75
N TYR A 229 -22.67 -19.97 -24.38
CA TYR A 229 -23.86 -19.68 -25.18
C TYR A 229 -23.85 -20.54 -26.46
N ASN A 230 -24.70 -21.54 -26.50
CA ASN A 230 -24.96 -22.25 -27.75
C ASN A 230 -25.78 -21.32 -28.64
N PHE A 231 -25.18 -20.72 -29.64
CA PHE A 231 -25.91 -20.14 -30.77
C PHE A 231 -26.58 -21.31 -31.51
N THR A 232 -27.80 -21.69 -31.17
CA THR A 232 -28.64 -22.44 -32.05
C THR A 232 -28.82 -21.60 -33.30
N SER A 233 -28.19 -22.02 -34.39
CA SER A 233 -28.45 -21.47 -35.72
C SER A 233 -29.95 -21.58 -35.95
N PHE A 234 -30.63 -20.45 -36.03
CA PHE A 234 -31.98 -20.39 -36.57
C PHE A 234 -31.84 -20.79 -38.05
N SER A 235 -32.15 -22.01 -38.37
CA SER A 235 -32.35 -22.50 -39.71
C SER A 235 -33.72 -22.05 -40.22
#